data_474626e26eeecfdb9184a33af07e316d
#
_entry.id   474626e26eeecfdb9184a33af07e316d
#
_cell.length_a   1.000
_cell.length_b   1.000
_cell.length_c   1.000
_cell.angle_alpha   90.00
_cell.angle_beta   90.00
_cell.angle_gamma   90.00
#
_symmetry.space_group_name_H-M   'P 1'
#
loop_
_entity.id
_entity.type
_entity.pdbx_description
1 polymer ?
#
loop_
_entity_poly.entity_id
_entity_poly.type
_entity_poly.pdbx_seq_one_letter_code
_entity_poly.pdbx_strand_id
1 'polypeptide(L)'
;MRINMKAAGIGSAALCALMGIGVQASNYSLWINGRTGGGQVGNHNDFSYFGPGTVNAGVNKKSANWDGYNRVADQNHLIRDALDCYCTGPNWCYIAAHSAGNLQIGYALDFFGGSQRAKKNPTPNAQGQCSNSDGTTQTGWNIKWVNIAGGAGGGSELANAGEWALS
;
A
#
# COMPACT_ATOMS: atom_id res chain seq x y z
N MET A 1 25.55 61.53 -47.41
CA MET A 1 24.72 61.35 -46.23
C MET A 1 24.52 59.82 -46.05
N ARG A 2 25.27 59.17 -45.16
CA ARG A 2 25.20 57.71 -44.95
C ARG A 2 24.46 57.48 -43.65
N ILE A 3 23.36 56.77 -43.71
CA ILE A 3 22.56 56.40 -42.55
C ILE A 3 23.02 54.99 -42.12
N ASN A 4 23.61 54.92 -40.94
CA ASN A 4 23.97 53.62 -40.27
C ASN A 4 22.75 53.14 -39.50
N MET A 5 22.12 52.06 -39.96
CA MET A 5 21.14 51.31 -39.16
C MET A 5 21.85 50.28 -38.30
N LYS A 6 21.82 50.48 -36.97
CA LYS A 6 22.21 49.49 -35.99
C LYS A 6 21.06 48.48 -35.85
N ALA A 7 21.35 47.21 -36.14
CA ALA A 7 20.44 46.12 -35.87
C ALA A 7 20.39 45.88 -34.36
N ALA A 8 19.21 46.01 -33.79
CA ALA A 8 18.92 45.61 -32.41
C ALA A 8 18.72 44.08 -32.36
N GLY A 9 19.60 43.38 -31.69
CA GLY A 9 19.45 41.95 -31.42
C GLY A 9 18.31 41.70 -30.44
N ILE A 10 17.29 40.96 -30.90
CA ILE A 10 16.22 40.47 -30.05
C ILE A 10 16.76 39.22 -29.36
N GLY A 11 17.08 39.37 -28.08
CA GLY A 11 17.42 38.21 -27.21
C GLY A 11 16.19 37.38 -26.96
N SER A 12 16.12 36.19 -27.56
CA SER A 12 15.14 35.19 -27.21
C SER A 12 15.41 34.67 -25.80
N ALA A 13 14.67 35.16 -24.81
CA ALA A 13 14.61 34.55 -23.50
C ALA A 13 13.85 33.23 -23.64
N ALA A 14 14.59 32.13 -23.63
CA ALA A 14 14.02 30.78 -23.50
C ALA A 14 13.40 30.65 -22.12
N LEU A 15 12.07 30.76 -22.05
CA LEU A 15 11.29 30.47 -20.86
C LEU A 15 11.29 28.95 -20.67
N CYS A 16 12.24 28.41 -19.88
CA CYS A 16 12.20 27.04 -19.39
C CYS A 16 11.01 26.92 -18.44
N ALA A 17 9.86 26.51 -18.99
CA ALA A 17 8.75 26.04 -18.17
C ALA A 17 9.22 24.77 -17.45
N LEU A 18 9.60 24.91 -16.18
CA LEU A 18 9.72 23.80 -15.24
C LEU A 18 8.32 23.23 -15.05
N MET A 19 7.94 22.31 -15.93
CA MET A 19 6.80 21.43 -15.67
C MET A 19 7.20 20.58 -14.47
N GLY A 20 6.81 21.02 -13.28
CA GLY A 20 6.81 20.18 -12.10
C GLY A 20 5.95 18.97 -12.43
N ILE A 21 6.57 17.81 -12.59
CA ILE A 21 5.85 16.54 -12.68
C ILE A 21 5.23 16.35 -11.31
N GLY A 22 4.03 16.88 -11.13
CA GLY A 22 3.24 16.64 -9.93
C GLY A 22 3.02 15.13 -9.81
N VAL A 23 3.47 14.54 -8.72
CA VAL A 23 3.18 13.14 -8.42
C VAL A 23 1.66 13.02 -8.32
N GLN A 24 1.07 12.33 -9.28
CA GLN A 24 -0.39 12.15 -9.32
C GLN A 24 -0.81 11.23 -8.19
N ALA A 25 -1.79 11.66 -7.41
CA ALA A 25 -2.40 10.84 -6.37
C ALA A 25 -3.08 9.60 -6.97
N SER A 26 -2.83 8.44 -6.40
CA SER A 26 -3.48 7.18 -6.80
C SER A 26 -4.29 6.61 -5.64
N ASN A 27 -5.43 5.98 -5.99
CA ASN A 27 -6.20 5.17 -5.05
C ASN A 27 -5.85 3.70 -5.27
N TYR A 28 -5.58 3.00 -4.18
CA TYR A 28 -5.28 1.57 -4.18
C TYR A 28 -6.36 0.79 -3.45
N SER A 29 -6.66 -0.40 -3.94
CA SER A 29 -7.45 -1.40 -3.24
C SER A 29 -6.48 -2.42 -2.66
N LEU A 30 -6.24 -2.39 -1.33
CA LEU A 30 -5.31 -3.28 -0.64
C LEU A 30 -6.07 -4.43 0.01
N TRP A 31 -5.75 -5.66 -0.40
CA TRP A 31 -6.42 -6.87 0.02
C TRP A 31 -5.56 -7.66 1.01
N ILE A 32 -6.14 -8.05 2.16
CA ILE A 32 -5.44 -8.74 3.24
C ILE A 32 -6.10 -10.12 3.45
N ASN A 33 -5.35 -11.18 3.21
CA ASN A 33 -5.81 -12.56 3.36
C ASN A 33 -6.05 -12.97 4.81
N GLY A 34 -6.88 -13.99 4.99
CA GLY A 34 -7.13 -14.63 6.28
C GLY A 34 -6.15 -15.77 6.56
N ARG A 35 -6.57 -16.67 7.47
CA ARG A 35 -5.83 -17.92 7.74
C ARG A 35 -5.80 -18.82 6.50
N THR A 36 -4.88 -19.78 6.52
CA THR A 36 -4.65 -20.70 5.39
C THR A 36 -4.32 -19.93 4.11
N GLY A 37 -3.20 -19.20 4.13
CA GLY A 37 -2.76 -18.37 3.01
C GLY A 37 -2.75 -19.14 1.69
N GLY A 38 -3.13 -18.49 0.63
CA GLY A 38 -3.13 -19.06 -0.70
C GLY A 38 -2.25 -18.28 -1.67
N GLY A 39 -1.71 -17.15 -1.22
CA GLY A 39 -0.82 -16.31 -2.03
C GLY A 39 0.63 -16.45 -1.60
N GLN A 40 1.52 -16.01 -2.47
CA GLN A 40 2.94 -15.91 -2.15
C GLN A 40 3.15 -14.81 -1.11
N VAL A 41 3.71 -15.17 0.05
CA VAL A 41 3.98 -14.26 1.16
C VAL A 41 4.82 -13.06 0.70
N GLY A 42 4.36 -11.86 1.04
CA GLY A 42 5.01 -10.61 0.66
C GLY A 42 4.90 -10.22 -0.81
N ASN A 43 4.22 -11.00 -1.65
CA ASN A 43 3.95 -10.62 -3.04
C ASN A 43 2.66 -9.81 -3.14
N HIS A 44 2.79 -8.51 -3.40
CA HIS A 44 1.66 -7.58 -3.46
C HIS A 44 0.84 -7.66 -4.77
N ASN A 45 1.26 -8.49 -5.72
CA ASN A 45 0.57 -8.72 -6.99
C ASN A 45 -0.12 -10.09 -7.05
N ASP A 46 -0.02 -10.90 -5.99
CA ASP A 46 -0.61 -12.24 -5.96
C ASP A 46 -1.94 -12.23 -5.20
N PHE A 47 -3.02 -12.58 -5.89
CA PHE A 47 -4.40 -12.64 -5.39
C PHE A 47 -4.94 -14.07 -5.30
N SER A 48 -4.09 -15.09 -5.33
CA SER A 48 -4.48 -16.50 -5.34
C SER A 48 -5.42 -16.87 -4.19
N TYR A 49 -5.23 -16.26 -3.01
CA TYR A 49 -6.11 -16.45 -1.86
C TYR A 49 -7.58 -16.07 -2.15
N PHE A 50 -7.80 -14.98 -2.87
CA PHE A 50 -9.13 -14.45 -3.13
C PHE A 50 -9.81 -15.07 -4.36
N GLY A 51 -9.05 -15.83 -5.16
CA GLY A 51 -9.51 -16.54 -6.34
C GLY A 51 -9.81 -15.64 -7.54
N PRO A 52 -10.30 -16.25 -8.64
CA PRO A 52 -10.44 -15.55 -9.92
C PRO A 52 -11.48 -14.43 -9.90
N GLY A 53 -12.45 -14.45 -8.99
CA GLY A 53 -13.48 -13.40 -8.87
C GLY A 53 -12.91 -12.01 -8.52
N THR A 54 -11.68 -11.93 -7.99
CA THR A 54 -11.04 -10.66 -7.66
C THR A 54 -10.43 -9.95 -8.86
N VAL A 55 -10.34 -10.60 -10.02
CA VAL A 55 -9.68 -10.03 -11.20
C VAL A 55 -10.27 -8.68 -11.59
N ASN A 56 -11.58 -8.51 -11.45
CA ASN A 56 -12.30 -7.29 -11.82
C ASN A 56 -12.71 -6.43 -10.61
N ALA A 57 -12.31 -6.79 -9.41
CA ALA A 57 -12.70 -6.07 -8.20
C ALA A 57 -11.65 -5.06 -7.76
N GLY A 58 -12.06 -3.82 -7.50
CA GLY A 58 -11.21 -2.76 -6.99
C GLY A 58 -10.34 -2.08 -8.06
N VAL A 59 -9.79 -0.92 -7.69
CA VAL A 59 -8.93 -0.08 -8.53
C VAL A 59 -7.50 -0.23 -8.03
N ASN A 60 -6.53 -0.36 -8.95
CA ASN A 60 -5.11 -0.51 -8.61
C ASN A 60 -4.90 -1.53 -7.47
N LYS A 61 -5.33 -2.76 -7.70
CA LYS A 61 -5.31 -3.80 -6.67
C LYS A 61 -3.91 -4.16 -6.22
N LYS A 62 -3.76 -4.29 -4.90
CA LYS A 62 -2.57 -4.83 -4.25
C LYS A 62 -2.97 -5.79 -3.14
N SER A 63 -2.15 -6.78 -2.87
CA SER A 63 -2.35 -7.74 -1.81
C SER A 63 -1.27 -7.56 -0.75
N ALA A 64 -1.65 -7.64 0.51
CA ALA A 64 -0.71 -7.72 1.63
C ALA A 64 -0.68 -9.15 2.15
N ASN A 65 -0.11 -10.05 1.36
CA ASN A 65 -0.08 -11.47 1.66
C ASN A 65 0.83 -11.80 2.84
N TRP A 66 0.24 -12.35 3.89
CA TRP A 66 0.93 -12.99 5.00
C TRP A 66 0.68 -14.50 4.96
N ASP A 67 1.38 -15.29 5.77
CA ASP A 67 1.32 -16.76 5.65
C ASP A 67 -0.01 -17.38 6.14
N GLY A 68 -0.79 -16.63 6.93
CA GLY A 68 -2.07 -17.09 7.43
C GLY A 68 -2.00 -18.07 8.62
N TYR A 69 -0.82 -18.44 9.10
CA TYR A 69 -0.61 -19.42 10.17
C TYR A 69 0.07 -18.86 11.41
N ASN A 70 1.08 -18.04 11.23
CA ASN A 70 1.86 -17.47 12.32
C ASN A 70 1.10 -16.37 13.07
N ARG A 71 1.69 -15.93 14.18
CA ARG A 71 1.11 -14.89 15.02
C ARG A 71 0.98 -13.57 14.23
N VAL A 72 -0.11 -12.84 14.49
CA VAL A 72 -0.36 -11.52 13.88
C VAL A 72 0.83 -10.58 14.08
N ALA A 73 1.36 -10.50 15.30
CA ALA A 73 2.48 -9.61 15.62
C ALA A 73 3.75 -9.92 14.81
N ASP A 74 4.03 -11.20 14.61
CA ASP A 74 5.25 -11.66 13.91
C ASP A 74 5.19 -11.38 12.41
N GLN A 75 3.99 -11.42 11.82
CA GLN A 75 3.76 -11.25 10.39
C GLN A 75 3.31 -9.83 10.01
N ASN A 76 3.01 -8.97 10.98
CA ASN A 76 2.45 -7.65 10.71
C ASN A 76 3.39 -6.74 9.91
N HIS A 77 4.69 -7.00 9.91
CA HIS A 77 5.64 -6.27 9.06
C HIS A 77 5.28 -6.35 7.58
N LEU A 78 4.71 -7.46 7.10
CA LEU A 78 4.26 -7.61 5.71
C LEU A 78 3.09 -6.66 5.37
N ILE A 79 2.18 -6.50 6.31
CA ILE A 79 1.05 -5.57 6.17
C ILE A 79 1.55 -4.13 6.19
N ARG A 80 2.45 -3.80 7.13
CA ARG A 80 3.05 -2.47 7.24
C ARG A 80 3.82 -2.07 5.98
N ASP A 81 4.58 -3.00 5.41
CA ASP A 81 5.35 -2.75 4.19
C ASP A 81 4.42 -2.43 3.00
N ALA A 82 3.29 -3.13 2.89
CA ALA A 82 2.27 -2.83 1.90
C ALA A 82 1.62 -1.46 2.13
N LEU A 83 1.26 -1.15 3.37
CA LEU A 83 0.68 0.15 3.74
C LEU A 83 1.67 1.30 3.50
N ASP A 84 2.93 1.13 3.88
CA ASP A 84 3.98 2.13 3.64
C ASP A 84 4.20 2.37 2.14
N CYS A 85 4.10 1.30 1.32
CA CYS A 85 4.27 1.39 -0.12
C CYS A 85 3.11 2.12 -0.81
N TYR A 86 1.87 1.74 -0.48
CA TYR A 86 0.71 2.13 -1.26
C TYR A 86 -0.21 3.17 -0.61
N CYS A 87 -0.08 3.37 0.71
CA CYS A 87 -0.99 4.22 1.48
C CYS A 87 -0.29 5.43 2.10
N THR A 88 0.77 5.93 1.48
CA THR A 88 1.54 7.10 1.94
C THR A 88 1.71 8.13 0.83
N GLY A 89 2.19 9.32 1.19
CA GLY A 89 2.36 10.41 0.25
C GLY A 89 1.04 10.89 -0.35
N PRO A 90 0.92 11.03 -1.68
CA PRO A 90 -0.32 11.44 -2.32
C PRO A 90 -1.34 10.30 -2.44
N ASN A 91 -0.96 9.06 -2.18
CA ASN A 91 -1.79 7.88 -2.41
C ASN A 91 -2.75 7.60 -1.26
N TRP A 92 -3.89 6.97 -1.58
CA TRP A 92 -4.92 6.58 -0.64
C TRP A 92 -5.31 5.12 -0.84
N CYS A 93 -5.66 4.44 0.27
CA CYS A 93 -6.06 3.06 0.26
C CYS A 93 -7.51 2.84 0.69
N TYR A 94 -8.14 1.87 0.02
CA TYR A 94 -9.33 1.16 0.46
C TYR A 94 -8.88 -0.24 0.87
N ILE A 95 -9.12 -0.61 2.12
CA ILE A 95 -8.68 -1.90 2.65
C ILE A 95 -9.81 -2.91 2.55
N ALA A 96 -9.52 -4.10 2.02
CA ALA A 96 -10.40 -5.25 2.04
C ALA A 96 -9.72 -6.39 2.83
N ALA A 97 -10.18 -6.65 4.04
CA ALA A 97 -9.64 -7.70 4.90
C ALA A 97 -10.62 -8.87 5.00
N HIS A 98 -10.12 -10.09 4.84
CA HIS A 98 -10.91 -11.30 5.01
C HIS A 98 -10.49 -12.07 6.26
N SER A 99 -11.47 -12.55 7.04
CA SER A 99 -11.23 -13.44 8.18
C SER A 99 -10.16 -12.88 9.15
N ALA A 100 -9.10 -13.63 9.44
CA ALA A 100 -7.98 -13.22 10.30
C ALA A 100 -7.16 -12.02 9.74
N GLY A 101 -7.31 -11.66 8.46
CA GLY A 101 -6.74 -10.43 7.92
C GLY A 101 -7.26 -9.17 8.60
N ASN A 102 -8.46 -9.24 9.20
CA ASN A 102 -8.98 -8.21 10.08
C ASN A 102 -8.08 -7.95 11.30
N LEU A 103 -7.55 -9.00 11.91
CA LEU A 103 -6.63 -8.88 13.04
C LEU A 103 -5.32 -8.22 12.61
N GLN A 104 -4.84 -8.53 11.41
CA GLN A 104 -3.63 -7.93 10.85
C GLN A 104 -3.79 -6.42 10.67
N ILE A 105 -4.87 -5.96 10.02
CA ILE A 105 -5.07 -4.52 9.83
C ILE A 105 -5.39 -3.83 11.15
N GLY A 106 -6.18 -4.45 12.03
CA GLY A 106 -6.46 -3.92 13.37
C GLY A 106 -5.19 -3.71 14.18
N TYR A 107 -4.29 -4.70 14.21
CA TYR A 107 -2.99 -4.59 14.87
C TYR A 107 -2.14 -3.46 14.28
N ALA A 108 -2.07 -3.36 12.94
CA ALA A 108 -1.31 -2.30 12.29
C ALA A 108 -1.82 -0.91 12.68
N LEU A 109 -3.13 -0.70 12.67
CA LEU A 109 -3.74 0.59 12.99
C LEU A 109 -3.60 0.97 14.46
N ASP A 110 -3.76 0.01 15.37
CA ASP A 110 -3.66 0.23 16.82
C ASP A 110 -2.21 0.57 17.23
N PHE A 111 -1.25 -0.26 16.83
CA PHE A 111 0.14 -0.12 17.26
C PHE A 111 0.94 0.92 16.46
N PHE A 112 0.62 1.13 15.19
CA PHE A 112 1.44 1.96 14.30
C PHE A 112 0.70 3.11 13.64
N GLY A 113 -0.63 3.18 13.76
CA GLY A 113 -1.44 4.22 13.10
C GLY A 113 -1.08 5.65 13.49
N GLY A 114 -0.61 5.86 14.73
CA GLY A 114 -0.13 7.16 15.22
C GLY A 114 1.38 7.41 15.06
N SER A 115 2.13 6.44 14.54
CA SER A 115 3.59 6.54 14.42
C SER A 115 4.03 7.23 13.12
N GLN A 116 5.29 7.73 13.14
CA GLN A 116 5.94 8.21 11.91
C GLN A 116 6.26 7.02 10.99
N ARG A 117 5.78 7.13 9.75
CA ARG A 117 5.98 6.13 8.71
C ARG A 117 6.89 6.66 7.62
N ALA A 118 7.94 5.90 7.27
CA ALA A 118 8.76 6.22 6.11
C ALA A 118 7.93 6.00 4.84
N LYS A 119 7.85 7.02 4.00
CA LYS A 119 7.27 6.85 2.66
C LYS A 119 8.22 6.04 1.80
N LYS A 120 7.69 5.04 1.14
CA LYS A 120 8.47 4.17 0.28
C LYS A 120 8.61 4.74 -1.13
N ASN A 121 9.60 4.25 -1.87
CA ASN A 121 9.74 4.59 -3.28
C ASN A 121 8.48 4.16 -4.06
N PRO A 122 7.90 5.04 -4.88
CA PRO A 122 6.69 4.74 -5.66
C PRO A 122 6.91 3.73 -6.81
N THR A 123 8.15 3.30 -7.06
CA THR A 123 8.48 2.31 -8.10
C THR A 123 8.68 0.94 -7.46
N PRO A 124 7.63 0.11 -7.35
CA PRO A 124 7.75 -1.22 -6.77
C PRO A 124 8.47 -2.18 -7.71
N ASN A 125 9.05 -3.24 -7.14
CA ASN A 125 9.62 -4.34 -7.90
C ASN A 125 8.52 -5.21 -8.57
N ALA A 126 8.91 -6.30 -9.23
CA ALA A 126 7.98 -7.20 -9.90
C ALA A 126 6.94 -7.84 -8.96
N GLN A 127 7.29 -8.03 -7.68
CA GLN A 127 6.39 -8.50 -6.63
C GLN A 127 5.54 -7.39 -6.01
N GLY A 128 5.65 -6.16 -6.49
CA GLY A 128 4.94 -5.01 -5.96
C GLY A 128 5.51 -4.46 -4.65
N GLN A 129 6.70 -4.88 -4.22
CA GLN A 129 7.33 -4.41 -2.99
C GLN A 129 8.08 -3.11 -3.21
N CYS A 130 7.96 -2.19 -2.27
CA CYS A 130 8.73 -0.95 -2.23
C CYS A 130 9.82 -1.07 -1.18
N SER A 131 11.06 -1.27 -1.58
CA SER A 131 12.17 -1.52 -0.64
C SER A 131 12.80 -0.26 -0.05
N ASN A 132 12.83 0.81 -0.82
CA ASN A 132 13.54 2.03 -0.43
C ASN A 132 12.58 3.13 0.04
N SER A 133 13.00 3.90 1.06
CA SER A 133 12.36 5.14 1.44
C SER A 133 12.68 6.24 0.41
N ASP A 134 11.74 7.17 0.21
CA ASP A 134 11.97 8.41 -0.55
C ASP A 134 12.69 9.49 0.28
N GLY A 135 13.06 9.18 1.51
CA GLY A 135 13.71 10.11 2.44
C GLY A 135 12.75 10.98 3.23
N THR A 136 11.44 10.84 3.04
CA THR A 136 10.42 11.60 3.75
C THR A 136 9.57 10.71 4.65
N THR A 137 8.86 11.32 5.61
CA THR A 137 7.97 10.63 6.54
C THR A 137 6.60 11.29 6.59
N GLN A 138 5.63 10.56 7.10
CA GLN A 138 4.31 11.08 7.49
C GLN A 138 3.81 10.35 8.73
N THR A 139 2.83 10.91 9.43
CA THR A 139 2.16 10.22 10.54
C THR A 139 1.10 9.27 9.97
N GLY A 140 1.19 8.00 10.32
CA GLY A 140 0.23 6.99 9.90
C GLY A 140 0.12 6.77 8.39
N TRP A 141 -1.02 6.26 7.95
CA TRP A 141 -1.33 5.95 6.56
C TRP A 141 -2.59 6.66 6.08
N ASN A 142 -2.67 6.90 4.78
CA ASN A 142 -3.84 7.48 4.14
C ASN A 142 -4.86 6.37 3.80
N ILE A 143 -5.76 6.09 4.72
CA ILE A 143 -6.80 5.06 4.55
C ILE A 143 -8.16 5.74 4.51
N LYS A 144 -8.96 5.44 3.47
CA LYS A 144 -10.32 5.99 3.34
C LYS A 144 -11.35 5.16 4.08
N TRP A 145 -11.25 3.83 3.99
CA TRP A 145 -12.06 2.91 4.79
C TRP A 145 -11.46 1.51 4.83
N VAL A 146 -11.95 0.71 5.78
CA VAL A 146 -11.64 -0.71 5.91
C VAL A 146 -12.92 -1.51 5.81
N ASN A 147 -13.00 -2.40 4.82
CA ASN A 147 -14.05 -3.39 4.67
C ASN A 147 -13.58 -4.73 5.21
N ILE A 148 -14.40 -5.38 6.00
CA ILE A 148 -14.09 -6.66 6.63
C ILE A 148 -15.14 -7.69 6.21
N ALA A 149 -14.69 -8.75 5.57
CA ALA A 149 -15.52 -9.89 5.21
C ALA A 149 -15.19 -11.08 6.13
N GLY A 150 -16.19 -11.60 6.85
CA GLY A 150 -16.00 -12.72 7.77
C GLY A 150 -14.95 -12.43 8.85
N GLY A 151 -14.98 -11.23 9.42
CA GLY A 151 -13.94 -10.75 10.35
C GLY A 151 -13.84 -11.59 11.62
N ALA A 152 -12.62 -11.76 12.12
CA ALA A 152 -12.29 -12.50 13.34
C ALA A 152 -11.97 -11.56 14.54
N GLY A 153 -12.43 -10.29 14.48
CA GLY A 153 -12.09 -9.26 15.47
C GLY A 153 -12.52 -9.57 16.91
N GLY A 154 -13.56 -10.39 17.08
CA GLY A 154 -14.00 -10.88 18.39
C GLY A 154 -13.40 -12.22 18.79
N GLY A 155 -12.45 -12.73 18.02
CA GLY A 155 -11.92 -14.10 18.17
C GLY A 155 -12.78 -15.13 17.43
N SER A 156 -12.39 -16.37 17.51
CA SER A 156 -13.11 -17.48 16.92
C SER A 156 -13.05 -18.67 17.88
N GLU A 157 -14.19 -19.04 18.42
CA GLU A 157 -14.28 -20.23 19.27
C GLU A 157 -13.84 -21.50 18.55
N LEU A 158 -14.08 -21.58 17.23
CA LEU A 158 -13.64 -22.70 16.40
C LEU A 158 -12.11 -22.74 16.26
N ALA A 159 -11.46 -21.56 16.16
CA ALA A 159 -10.00 -21.49 16.13
C ALA A 159 -9.41 -21.90 17.49
N ASN A 160 -10.01 -21.47 18.60
CA ASN A 160 -9.62 -21.87 19.95
C ASN A 160 -9.78 -23.38 20.16
N ALA A 161 -10.89 -23.97 19.69
CA ALA A 161 -11.11 -25.40 19.73
C ALA A 161 -10.09 -26.18 18.90
N GLY A 162 -9.72 -25.65 17.72
CA GLY A 162 -8.68 -26.23 16.88
C GLY A 162 -7.30 -26.18 17.54
N GLU A 163 -6.95 -25.09 18.20
CA GLU A 163 -5.69 -24.95 18.93
C GLU A 163 -5.62 -25.93 20.13
N TRP A 164 -6.72 -26.05 20.86
CA TRP A 164 -6.83 -27.00 21.97
C TRP A 164 -6.72 -28.47 21.48
N ALA A 165 -7.27 -28.81 20.32
CA ALA A 165 -7.21 -30.16 19.76
C ALA A 165 -5.83 -30.53 19.21
N LEU A 166 -4.94 -29.55 18.99
CA LEU A 166 -3.59 -29.73 18.46
C LEU A 166 -2.51 -29.58 19.54
N SER A 167 -2.87 -29.14 20.73
CA SER A 167 -1.99 -29.06 21.91
C SER A 167 -2.01 -30.32 22.74
#